data_c557695a7928097de3227c916daa3c19
#
_entry.id   c557695a7928097de3227c916daa3c19
#
_cell.length_a   1.000
_cell.length_b   1.000
_cell.length_c   1.000
_cell.angle_alpha   90.00
_cell.angle_beta   90.00
_cell.angle_gamma   90.00
#
_symmetry.space_group_name_H-M   'P 1'
#
loop_
_entity.id
_entity.type
_entity.pdbx_description
1 polymer ?
#
loop_
_entity_poly.entity_id
_entity_poly.type
_entity_poly.pdbx_seq_one_letter_code
_entity_poly.pdbx_strand_id
1 'polypeptide(L)'
;MKQILVSIVIPTYNRADFIGKTIKSVLNQTYSNFEIIIVDDGSTDNTKEVVRSFADSRISYFKKQNEERAVARNYGTEKAKGDFITFLDSDDVFLDFHLAEAVSFIKAHISDLEIFFQPYYLLLEGQRKNKIPQKIIPIAKSLIKKGNFMACQGVFLKNEVARNNSFNEDRLLSGSEDYELWLRISRKFKIEYNPVYSSILIDHQGRSQHYRDTSLLILRKELFLKYTLAHGYSKPEFRVISSGAYSYIALHLALQSDNTAWSWLLKAIDCDLRILFTKRVFVTIKNLFLAKFTGIKGS
;
A
#
# COMPACT_ATOMS: atom_id res chain seq x y z
N MET A 1 -19.52 -26.56 5.66
CA MET A 1 -18.43 -25.68 6.09
C MET A 1 -18.97 -24.28 6.28
N LYS A 2 -18.59 -23.57 7.36
CA LYS A 2 -18.97 -22.16 7.59
C LYS A 2 -18.54 -21.31 6.39
N GLN A 3 -19.41 -20.43 5.92
CA GLN A 3 -19.08 -19.50 4.86
C GLN A 3 -18.17 -18.41 5.42
N ILE A 4 -17.02 -18.16 4.78
CA ILE A 4 -16.01 -17.17 5.22
C ILE A 4 -16.58 -15.78 4.98
N LEU A 5 -16.63 -14.94 6.01
CA LEU A 5 -16.99 -13.54 5.89
C LEU A 5 -15.70 -12.71 5.65
N VAL A 6 -15.70 -11.86 4.63
CA VAL A 6 -14.59 -10.94 4.35
C VAL A 6 -15.03 -9.50 4.64
N SER A 7 -14.28 -8.79 5.47
CA SER A 7 -14.48 -7.35 5.71
C SER A 7 -13.57 -6.53 4.80
N ILE A 8 -14.16 -5.59 4.07
CA ILE A 8 -13.43 -4.64 3.23
C ILE A 8 -13.49 -3.26 3.89
N VAL A 9 -12.35 -2.79 4.39
CA VAL A 9 -12.22 -1.46 5.01
C VAL A 9 -11.79 -0.45 3.95
N ILE A 10 -12.60 0.59 3.75
CA ILE A 10 -12.36 1.65 2.77
C ILE A 10 -12.17 2.99 3.52
N PRO A 11 -10.92 3.42 3.78
CA PRO A 11 -10.67 4.77 4.28
C PRO A 11 -10.94 5.78 3.15
N THR A 12 -11.61 6.88 3.46
CA THR A 12 -11.92 7.93 2.47
C THR A 12 -11.79 9.32 3.06
N TYR A 13 -11.34 10.28 2.25
CA TYR A 13 -11.28 11.69 2.59
C TYR A 13 -11.33 12.53 1.32
N ASN A 14 -12.41 13.30 1.12
CA ASN A 14 -12.64 14.13 -0.07
C ASN A 14 -12.43 13.33 -1.38
N ARG A 15 -13.27 12.31 -1.58
CA ARG A 15 -13.21 11.38 -2.71
C ARG A 15 -14.57 11.18 -3.41
N ALA A 16 -15.43 12.18 -3.43
CA ALA A 16 -16.75 12.10 -4.06
C ALA A 16 -16.68 11.60 -5.52
N ASP A 17 -15.65 12.02 -6.28
CA ASP A 17 -15.47 11.64 -7.69
C ASP A 17 -15.01 10.19 -7.91
N PHE A 18 -14.45 9.54 -6.88
CA PHE A 18 -13.81 8.23 -7.01
C PHE A 18 -14.57 7.13 -6.28
N ILE A 19 -15.03 7.40 -5.05
CA ILE A 19 -15.53 6.38 -4.13
C ILE A 19 -16.71 5.58 -4.70
N GLY A 20 -17.54 6.19 -5.53
CA GLY A 20 -18.66 5.50 -6.17
C GLY A 20 -18.22 4.35 -7.07
N LYS A 21 -17.11 4.51 -7.80
CA LYS A 21 -16.51 3.45 -8.62
C LYS A 21 -15.91 2.34 -7.75
N THR A 22 -15.24 2.72 -6.68
CA THR A 22 -14.67 1.78 -5.71
C THR A 22 -15.76 0.91 -5.08
N ILE A 23 -16.84 1.51 -4.56
CA ILE A 23 -17.99 0.78 -3.97
C ILE A 23 -18.61 -0.17 -4.98
N LYS A 24 -18.89 0.29 -6.20
CA LYS A 24 -19.44 -0.56 -7.28
C LYS A 24 -18.56 -1.77 -7.56
N SER A 25 -17.24 -1.62 -7.54
CA SER A 25 -16.31 -2.73 -7.78
C SER A 25 -16.39 -3.82 -6.69
N VAL A 26 -16.72 -3.44 -5.46
CA VAL A 26 -16.91 -4.38 -4.36
C VAL A 26 -18.31 -5.01 -4.42
N LEU A 27 -19.35 -4.23 -4.71
CA LEU A 27 -20.72 -4.76 -4.81
C LEU A 27 -20.90 -5.76 -5.97
N ASN A 28 -20.10 -5.63 -7.02
CA ASN A 28 -20.09 -6.51 -8.20
C ASN A 28 -19.25 -7.78 -8.01
N GLN A 29 -18.76 -8.08 -6.81
CA GLN A 29 -18.01 -9.29 -6.55
C GLN A 29 -18.85 -10.55 -6.73
N THR A 30 -18.29 -11.57 -7.38
CA THR A 30 -18.93 -12.88 -7.57
C THR A 30 -19.08 -13.66 -6.26
N TYR A 31 -18.25 -13.37 -5.26
CA TYR A 31 -18.42 -13.85 -3.89
C TYR A 31 -19.26 -12.86 -3.08
N SER A 32 -20.36 -13.31 -2.47
CA SER A 32 -21.38 -12.45 -1.87
C SER A 32 -21.27 -12.24 -0.35
N ASN A 33 -20.54 -13.13 0.37
CA ASN A 33 -20.45 -13.07 1.83
C ASN A 33 -19.34 -12.12 2.29
N PHE A 34 -19.60 -10.83 2.18
CA PHE A 34 -18.69 -9.76 2.61
C PHE A 34 -19.46 -8.60 3.25
N GLU A 35 -18.74 -7.77 3.97
CA GLU A 35 -19.20 -6.45 4.44
C GLU A 35 -18.24 -5.35 3.97
N ILE A 36 -18.76 -4.14 3.79
CA ILE A 36 -18.02 -2.94 3.42
C ILE A 36 -18.07 -1.97 4.58
N ILE A 37 -16.92 -1.57 5.08
CA ILE A 37 -16.77 -0.63 6.19
C ILE A 37 -16.09 0.63 5.65
N ILE A 38 -16.90 1.65 5.37
CA ILE A 38 -16.39 2.93 4.87
C ILE A 38 -16.13 3.85 6.05
N VAL A 39 -14.88 4.26 6.20
CA VAL A 39 -14.45 5.21 7.24
C VAL A 39 -14.10 6.53 6.60
N ASP A 40 -14.98 7.50 6.74
CA ASP A 40 -14.81 8.86 6.26
C ASP A 40 -14.01 9.68 7.28
N ASP A 41 -12.80 10.01 6.91
CA ASP A 41 -11.83 10.73 7.73
C ASP A 41 -12.07 12.26 7.71
N GLY A 42 -13.34 12.68 7.80
CA GLY A 42 -13.73 14.08 7.93
C GLY A 42 -13.96 14.80 6.59
N SER A 43 -14.43 14.12 5.55
CA SER A 43 -14.72 14.75 4.26
C SER A 43 -15.62 15.98 4.37
N THR A 44 -15.33 16.97 3.55
CA THR A 44 -16.08 18.24 3.40
C THR A 44 -16.77 18.38 2.05
N ASP A 45 -16.50 17.44 1.14
CA ASP A 45 -17.16 17.35 -0.17
C ASP A 45 -18.39 16.41 -0.10
N ASN A 46 -18.96 16.07 -1.26
CA ASN A 46 -20.15 15.21 -1.38
C ASN A 46 -19.86 13.70 -1.19
N THR A 47 -18.73 13.32 -0.59
CA THR A 47 -18.36 11.88 -0.37
C THR A 47 -19.48 11.13 0.37
N LYS A 48 -20.04 11.72 1.41
CA LYS A 48 -21.11 11.11 2.22
C LYS A 48 -22.37 10.84 1.41
N GLU A 49 -22.78 11.81 0.59
CA GLU A 49 -23.96 11.73 -0.27
C GLU A 49 -23.78 10.61 -1.31
N VAL A 50 -22.60 10.53 -1.92
CA VAL A 50 -22.26 9.45 -2.86
C VAL A 50 -22.35 8.09 -2.19
N VAL A 51 -21.78 7.92 -1.00
CA VAL A 51 -21.87 6.65 -0.26
C VAL A 51 -23.31 6.29 0.07
N ARG A 52 -24.11 7.24 0.52
CA ARG A 52 -25.52 7.02 0.89
C ARG A 52 -26.43 6.71 -0.29
N SER A 53 -26.02 7.04 -1.52
CA SER A 53 -26.77 6.65 -2.73
C SER A 53 -26.77 5.13 -2.99
N PHE A 54 -25.89 4.37 -2.33
CA PHE A 54 -25.85 2.92 -2.39
C PHE A 54 -26.73 2.32 -1.29
N ALA A 55 -27.94 1.85 -1.67
CA ALA A 55 -28.88 1.20 -0.75
C ALA A 55 -28.57 -0.31 -0.61
N ASP A 56 -27.41 -0.65 -0.01
CA ASP A 56 -26.99 -2.04 0.21
C ASP A 56 -26.72 -2.27 1.70
N SER A 57 -27.35 -3.27 2.29
CA SER A 57 -27.26 -3.59 3.73
C SER A 57 -25.85 -4.04 4.18
N ARG A 58 -24.98 -4.40 3.25
CA ARG A 58 -23.59 -4.78 3.53
C ARG A 58 -22.69 -3.58 3.76
N ILE A 59 -23.15 -2.35 3.48
CA ILE A 59 -22.38 -1.11 3.64
C ILE A 59 -22.63 -0.50 5.02
N SER A 60 -21.57 -0.29 5.77
CA SER A 60 -21.55 0.51 7.00
C SER A 60 -20.69 1.76 6.78
N TYR A 61 -21.24 2.93 7.09
CA TYR A 61 -20.55 4.21 6.95
C TYR A 61 -20.32 4.85 8.30
N PHE A 62 -19.06 5.21 8.58
CA PHE A 62 -18.63 5.91 9.80
C PHE A 62 -17.89 7.17 9.42
N LYS A 63 -18.25 8.30 10.00
CA LYS A 63 -17.53 9.57 9.86
C LYS A 63 -16.81 9.91 11.15
N LYS A 64 -15.54 10.33 11.03
CA LYS A 64 -14.71 10.78 12.16
C LYS A 64 -14.02 12.10 11.82
N GLN A 65 -13.31 12.67 12.79
CA GLN A 65 -12.42 13.81 12.56
C GLN A 65 -11.20 13.36 11.74
N ASN A 66 -10.62 14.25 10.92
CA ASN A 66 -9.46 13.93 10.10
C ASN A 66 -8.20 13.65 10.92
N GLU A 67 -7.72 12.41 10.84
CA GLU A 67 -6.52 11.91 11.54
C GLU A 67 -5.64 11.02 10.65
N GLU A 68 -5.82 11.06 9.35
CA GLU A 68 -5.12 10.27 8.33
C GLU A 68 -5.62 8.82 8.19
N ARG A 69 -5.23 8.23 7.05
CA ARG A 69 -5.70 6.91 6.61
C ARG A 69 -5.34 5.75 7.55
N ALA A 70 -4.23 5.85 8.29
CA ALA A 70 -3.82 4.83 9.25
C ALA A 70 -4.86 4.69 10.37
N VAL A 71 -5.27 5.81 10.97
CA VAL A 71 -6.31 5.85 11.99
C VAL A 71 -7.65 5.38 11.43
N ALA A 72 -8.00 5.79 10.20
CA ALA A 72 -9.23 5.35 9.55
C ALA A 72 -9.24 3.83 9.30
N ARG A 73 -8.12 3.23 8.86
CA ARG A 73 -8.01 1.77 8.70
C ARG A 73 -8.10 1.04 10.03
N ASN A 74 -7.44 1.53 11.08
CA ASN A 74 -7.53 0.95 12.42
C ASN A 74 -8.97 0.99 12.94
N TYR A 75 -9.64 2.14 12.83
CA TYR A 75 -11.04 2.26 13.21
C TYR A 75 -11.95 1.27 12.45
N GLY A 76 -11.76 1.15 11.14
CA GLY A 76 -12.48 0.18 10.32
C GLY A 76 -12.20 -1.27 10.73
N THR A 77 -10.96 -1.59 11.08
CA THR A 77 -10.57 -2.91 11.60
C THR A 77 -11.29 -3.26 12.91
N GLU A 78 -11.48 -2.29 13.80
CA GLU A 78 -12.26 -2.48 15.03
C GLU A 78 -13.75 -2.79 14.77
N LYS A 79 -14.33 -2.23 13.70
CA LYS A 79 -15.71 -2.46 13.29
C LYS A 79 -15.92 -3.75 12.50
N ALA A 80 -14.85 -4.33 11.96
CA ALA A 80 -14.88 -5.51 11.11
C ALA A 80 -15.34 -6.77 11.87
N LYS A 81 -16.24 -7.54 11.25
CA LYS A 81 -16.80 -8.80 11.78
C LYS A 81 -16.35 -10.02 10.99
N GLY A 82 -15.67 -9.81 9.86
CA GLY A 82 -15.22 -10.86 8.96
C GLY A 82 -14.17 -11.78 9.58
N ASP A 83 -14.05 -12.98 9.04
CA ASP A 83 -12.98 -13.92 9.37
C ASP A 83 -11.62 -13.41 8.86
N PHE A 84 -11.64 -12.69 7.72
CA PHE A 84 -10.49 -12.00 7.12
C PHE A 84 -10.82 -10.54 6.81
N ILE A 85 -9.82 -9.68 6.91
CA ILE A 85 -9.90 -8.24 6.63
C ILE A 85 -8.95 -7.90 5.48
N THR A 86 -9.44 -7.08 4.55
CA THR A 86 -8.64 -6.43 3.52
C THR A 86 -8.96 -4.93 3.49
N PHE A 87 -8.07 -4.15 2.88
CA PHE A 87 -8.23 -2.69 2.79
C PHE A 87 -8.29 -2.30 1.31
N LEU A 88 -9.14 -1.35 0.97
CA LEU A 88 -9.25 -0.84 -0.39
C LEU A 88 -9.22 0.69 -0.35
N ASP A 89 -8.25 1.31 -0.99
CA ASP A 89 -8.22 2.76 -1.09
C ASP A 89 -9.39 3.26 -1.94
N SER A 90 -9.99 4.39 -1.57
CA SER A 90 -11.23 4.91 -2.15
C SER A 90 -11.12 5.39 -3.61
N ASP A 91 -9.96 5.26 -4.22
CA ASP A 91 -9.63 5.55 -5.61
C ASP A 91 -9.16 4.32 -6.41
N ASP A 92 -9.13 3.12 -5.79
CA ASP A 92 -8.76 1.86 -6.42
C ASP A 92 -9.97 0.94 -6.64
N VAL A 93 -9.82 -0.16 -7.40
CA VAL A 93 -10.94 -1.06 -7.70
C VAL A 93 -10.53 -2.53 -7.64
N PHE A 94 -11.48 -3.38 -7.24
CA PHE A 94 -11.39 -4.83 -7.38
C PHE A 94 -11.90 -5.27 -8.76
N LEU A 95 -11.33 -6.34 -9.31
CA LEU A 95 -11.95 -7.11 -10.38
C LEU A 95 -13.05 -8.00 -9.76
N ASP A 96 -14.05 -8.37 -10.51
CA ASP A 96 -15.27 -9.06 -10.04
C ASP A 96 -15.02 -10.40 -9.34
N PHE A 97 -13.91 -11.05 -9.63
CA PHE A 97 -13.47 -12.32 -9.01
C PHE A 97 -12.50 -12.18 -7.84
N HIS A 98 -12.15 -10.94 -7.40
CA HIS A 98 -11.12 -10.71 -6.39
C HIS A 98 -11.38 -11.44 -5.08
N LEU A 99 -12.59 -11.33 -4.54
CA LEU A 99 -12.97 -12.00 -3.30
C LEU A 99 -13.15 -13.52 -3.49
N ALA A 100 -13.63 -13.96 -4.65
CA ALA A 100 -13.78 -15.38 -4.94
C ALA A 100 -12.43 -16.10 -4.93
N GLU A 101 -11.40 -15.51 -5.55
CA GLU A 101 -10.03 -16.02 -5.55
C GLU A 101 -9.42 -15.99 -4.15
N ALA A 102 -9.64 -14.91 -3.40
CA ALA A 102 -9.18 -14.82 -2.01
C ALA A 102 -9.79 -15.94 -1.16
N VAL A 103 -11.09 -16.15 -1.22
CA VAL A 103 -11.79 -17.18 -0.45
C VAL A 103 -11.41 -18.59 -0.90
N SER A 104 -11.18 -18.81 -2.19
CA SER A 104 -10.66 -20.08 -2.71
C SER A 104 -9.30 -20.39 -2.11
N PHE A 105 -8.40 -19.39 -2.08
CA PHE A 105 -7.07 -19.52 -1.48
C PHE A 105 -7.15 -19.78 0.02
N ILE A 106 -8.00 -19.05 0.75
CA ILE A 106 -8.22 -19.27 2.20
C ILE A 106 -8.68 -20.71 2.48
N LYS A 107 -9.64 -21.22 1.71
CA LYS A 107 -10.16 -22.58 1.88
C LYS A 107 -9.11 -23.66 1.65
N ALA A 108 -8.22 -23.43 0.69
CA ALA A 108 -7.13 -24.35 0.37
C ALA A 108 -6.02 -24.40 1.44
N HIS A 109 -5.90 -23.33 2.27
CA HIS A 109 -4.81 -23.18 3.26
C HIS A 109 -5.33 -22.91 4.68
N ILE A 110 -6.58 -23.29 4.99
CA ILE A 110 -7.34 -22.80 6.16
C ILE A 110 -6.70 -23.13 7.51
N SER A 111 -5.88 -24.18 7.60
CA SER A 111 -5.27 -24.62 8.87
C SER A 111 -4.27 -23.61 9.43
N ASP A 112 -3.47 -22.98 8.58
CA ASP A 112 -2.30 -22.19 8.98
C ASP A 112 -2.23 -20.80 8.35
N LEU A 113 -3.29 -20.40 7.64
CA LEU A 113 -3.31 -19.13 6.92
C LEU A 113 -3.66 -17.97 7.86
N GLU A 114 -2.69 -17.08 8.06
CA GLU A 114 -2.85 -15.87 8.86
C GLU A 114 -2.84 -14.62 7.99
N ILE A 115 -1.96 -14.60 6.98
CA ILE A 115 -1.73 -13.46 6.08
C ILE A 115 -1.43 -13.98 4.69
N PHE A 116 -2.05 -13.40 3.69
CA PHE A 116 -1.63 -13.61 2.30
C PHE A 116 -1.77 -12.34 1.47
N PHE A 117 -1.11 -12.36 0.33
CA PHE A 117 -1.08 -11.24 -0.61
C PHE A 117 -1.46 -11.72 -2.02
N GLN A 118 -2.37 -10.97 -2.67
CA GLN A 118 -2.70 -11.06 -4.10
C GLN A 118 -2.11 -9.86 -4.85
N PRO A 119 -1.43 -10.07 -6.00
CA PRO A 119 -0.86 -8.97 -6.76
C PRO A 119 -1.95 -8.12 -7.44
N TYR A 120 -1.56 -6.93 -7.87
CA TYR A 120 -2.43 -5.96 -8.49
C TYR A 120 -1.88 -5.46 -9.83
N TYR A 121 -2.78 -5.00 -10.70
CA TYR A 121 -2.43 -4.22 -11.87
C TYR A 121 -2.24 -2.74 -11.49
N LEU A 122 -1.26 -2.08 -12.09
CA LEU A 122 -1.20 -0.63 -12.11
C LEU A 122 -1.88 -0.15 -13.39
N LEU A 123 -2.91 0.70 -13.27
CA LEU A 123 -3.50 1.41 -14.40
C LEU A 123 -2.78 2.74 -14.57
N LEU A 124 -1.99 2.85 -15.64
CA LEU A 124 -1.23 4.03 -16.00
C LEU A 124 -1.62 4.45 -17.41
N GLU A 125 -2.08 5.69 -17.60
CA GLU A 125 -2.48 6.21 -18.93
C GLU A 125 -3.44 5.28 -19.69
N GLY A 126 -4.41 4.69 -18.97
CA GLY A 126 -5.38 3.77 -19.55
C GLY A 126 -4.88 2.34 -19.79
N GLN A 127 -3.59 2.05 -19.56
CA GLN A 127 -3.00 0.72 -19.74
C GLN A 127 -2.77 -0.02 -18.42
N ARG A 128 -3.15 -1.30 -18.36
CA ARG A 128 -2.84 -2.17 -17.23
C ARG A 128 -1.39 -2.67 -17.33
N LYS A 129 -0.59 -2.43 -16.29
CA LYS A 129 0.79 -2.92 -16.19
C LYS A 129 0.94 -3.82 -14.96
N ASN A 130 1.58 -4.97 -15.13
CA ASN A 130 1.94 -5.85 -14.01
C ASN A 130 3.13 -5.26 -13.27
N LYS A 131 2.98 -4.95 -11.98
CA LYS A 131 4.09 -4.46 -11.16
C LYS A 131 4.90 -5.57 -10.48
N ILE A 132 4.32 -6.74 -10.32
CA ILE A 132 4.91 -7.83 -9.53
C ILE A 132 5.14 -9.02 -10.46
N PRO A 133 6.36 -9.57 -10.54
CA PRO A 133 6.60 -10.78 -11.33
C PRO A 133 5.79 -11.97 -10.82
N GLN A 134 5.21 -12.78 -11.70
CA GLN A 134 4.44 -13.97 -11.34
C GLN A 134 5.23 -15.04 -10.57
N LYS A 135 6.57 -14.98 -10.56
CA LYS A 135 7.47 -15.97 -9.93
C LYS A 135 7.96 -15.56 -8.53
N ILE A 136 7.14 -14.93 -7.70
CA ILE A 136 7.56 -14.47 -6.34
C ILE A 136 7.33 -15.53 -5.24
N ILE A 137 7.01 -16.75 -5.55
CA ILE A 137 6.80 -17.83 -4.58
C ILE A 137 8.18 -18.38 -4.14
N PRO A 138 8.53 -18.50 -2.97
CA PRO A 138 8.40 -18.24 -1.54
C PRO A 138 9.32 -17.13 -1.00
N ILE A 139 9.63 -16.11 -1.77
CA ILE A 139 10.66 -15.10 -1.49
C ILE A 139 10.07 -13.85 -0.77
N ALA A 140 8.78 -13.86 -0.41
CA ALA A 140 8.08 -12.67 0.09
C ALA A 140 8.82 -11.96 1.26
N LYS A 141 9.34 -12.70 2.24
CA LYS A 141 10.06 -12.11 3.39
C LYS A 141 11.36 -11.38 3.01
N SER A 142 12.10 -11.88 2.03
CA SER A 142 13.34 -11.23 1.59
C SER A 142 13.07 -10.06 0.63
N LEU A 143 12.01 -10.15 -0.16
CA LEU A 143 11.63 -9.10 -1.10
C LEU A 143 11.05 -7.87 -0.41
N ILE A 144 10.24 -8.05 0.63
CA ILE A 144 9.64 -6.94 1.36
C ILE A 144 10.71 -6.00 1.96
N LYS A 145 11.87 -6.53 2.33
CA LYS A 145 13.00 -5.71 2.81
C LYS A 145 13.61 -4.81 1.72
N LYS A 146 13.43 -5.15 0.43
CA LYS A 146 13.95 -4.39 -0.70
C LYS A 146 13.03 -3.27 -1.16
N GLY A 147 11.78 -3.29 -0.73
CA GLY A 147 10.79 -2.26 -1.05
C GLY A 147 9.36 -2.74 -0.88
N ASN A 148 8.43 -1.79 -0.76
CA ASN A 148 7.01 -2.11 -0.68
C ASN A 148 6.47 -2.52 -2.05
N PHE A 149 6.04 -3.76 -2.18
CA PHE A 149 5.32 -4.28 -3.35
C PHE A 149 3.89 -4.72 -2.99
N MET A 150 3.55 -4.72 -1.70
CA MET A 150 2.26 -5.16 -1.19
C MET A 150 1.37 -3.94 -0.98
N ALA A 151 0.52 -3.64 -1.97
CA ALA A 151 -0.50 -2.63 -1.77
C ALA A 151 -1.63 -3.17 -0.88
N CYS A 152 -2.25 -2.30 -0.09
CA CYS A 152 -3.26 -2.67 0.90
C CYS A 152 -4.40 -3.49 0.31
N GLN A 153 -4.86 -3.18 -0.93
CA GLN A 153 -5.96 -3.88 -1.60
C GLN A 153 -5.65 -5.34 -1.98
N GLY A 154 -4.40 -5.76 -1.93
CA GLY A 154 -4.01 -7.14 -2.18
C GLY A 154 -3.74 -7.93 -0.90
N VAL A 155 -3.70 -7.29 0.27
CA VAL A 155 -3.35 -7.95 1.53
C VAL A 155 -4.62 -8.37 2.25
N PHE A 156 -4.66 -9.65 2.65
CA PHE A 156 -5.70 -10.23 3.50
C PHE A 156 -5.07 -10.68 4.81
N LEU A 157 -5.63 -10.19 5.90
CA LEU A 157 -5.23 -10.52 7.27
C LEU A 157 -6.35 -11.28 7.96
N LYS A 158 -6.03 -12.37 8.64
CA LYS A 158 -6.97 -12.97 9.58
C LYS A 158 -7.39 -11.91 10.61
N ASN A 159 -8.65 -11.86 10.97
CA ASN A 159 -9.20 -10.79 11.83
C ASN A 159 -8.39 -10.58 13.10
N GLU A 160 -8.04 -11.66 13.78
CA GLU A 160 -7.21 -11.63 14.99
C GLU A 160 -5.82 -10.99 14.74
N VAL A 161 -5.20 -11.30 13.60
CA VAL A 161 -3.90 -10.72 13.22
C VAL A 161 -4.04 -9.22 12.98
N ALA A 162 -5.07 -8.78 12.26
CA ALA A 162 -5.32 -7.37 11.99
C ALA A 162 -5.57 -6.57 13.27
N ARG A 163 -6.40 -7.09 14.18
CA ARG A 163 -6.71 -6.44 15.47
C ARG A 163 -5.50 -6.30 16.39
N ASN A 164 -4.60 -7.28 16.39
CA ASN A 164 -3.42 -7.29 17.24
C ASN A 164 -2.21 -6.56 16.62
N ASN A 165 -2.32 -6.10 15.38
CA ASN A 165 -1.25 -5.42 14.66
C ASN A 165 -1.81 -4.21 13.88
N SER A 166 -2.14 -3.14 14.59
CA SER A 166 -2.65 -1.89 14.01
C SER A 166 -1.61 -1.17 13.15
N PHE A 167 -2.07 -0.36 12.19
CA PHE A 167 -1.22 0.61 11.51
C PHE A 167 -0.65 1.61 12.51
N ASN A 168 0.58 2.06 12.27
CA ASN A 168 1.15 3.16 13.06
C ASN A 168 0.44 4.47 12.69
N GLU A 169 -0.11 5.15 13.69
CA GLU A 169 -0.96 6.33 13.54
C GLU A 169 -0.18 7.64 13.42
N ASP A 170 1.15 7.58 13.44
CA ASP A 170 1.95 8.79 13.23
C ASP A 170 1.68 9.37 11.84
N ARG A 171 1.11 10.56 11.81
CA ARG A 171 0.71 11.30 10.62
C ARG A 171 1.85 11.50 9.61
N LEU A 172 3.07 11.59 10.10
CA LEU A 172 4.28 11.72 9.27
C LEU A 172 4.66 10.41 8.58
N LEU A 173 4.08 9.26 8.94
CA LEU A 173 4.25 8.02 8.18
C LEU A 173 3.37 7.92 6.94
N SER A 174 2.46 8.86 6.71
CA SER A 174 1.56 8.85 5.54
C SER A 174 2.32 8.59 4.24
N GLY A 175 1.89 7.54 3.51
CA GLY A 175 2.57 6.99 2.32
C GLY A 175 3.69 5.98 2.60
N SER A 176 3.86 5.56 3.87
CA SER A 176 4.75 4.47 4.29
C SER A 176 4.17 3.65 5.45
N GLU A 177 2.96 3.97 5.92
CA GLU A 177 2.27 3.34 7.03
C GLU A 177 1.98 1.85 6.77
N ASP A 178 1.65 1.52 5.54
CA ASP A 178 1.44 0.15 5.07
C ASP A 178 2.75 -0.64 5.04
N TYR A 179 3.80 -0.05 4.49
CA TYR A 179 5.10 -0.69 4.41
C TYR A 179 5.71 -0.95 5.79
N GLU A 180 5.56 0.00 6.73
CA GLU A 180 5.96 -0.19 8.12
C GLU A 180 5.24 -1.40 8.73
N LEU A 181 3.92 -1.48 8.55
CA LEU A 181 3.13 -2.59 9.07
C LEU A 181 3.56 -3.93 8.45
N TRP A 182 3.73 -3.99 7.12
CA TRP A 182 4.14 -5.24 6.45
C TRP A 182 5.52 -5.71 6.89
N LEU A 183 6.47 -4.80 7.09
CA LEU A 183 7.77 -5.13 7.67
C LEU A 183 7.61 -5.70 9.07
N ARG A 184 6.87 -5.05 9.95
CA ARG A 184 6.67 -5.46 11.34
C ARG A 184 6.01 -6.83 11.45
N ILE A 185 4.91 -7.07 10.74
CA ILE A 185 4.19 -8.34 10.80
C ILE A 185 4.95 -9.48 10.11
N SER A 186 5.72 -9.23 9.06
CA SER A 186 6.51 -10.26 8.36
C SER A 186 7.57 -10.93 9.24
N ARG A 187 7.91 -10.31 10.37
CA ARG A 187 8.83 -10.94 11.35
C ARG A 187 8.14 -12.02 12.16
N LYS A 188 6.86 -11.85 12.46
CA LYS A 188 6.07 -12.74 13.32
C LYS A 188 5.33 -13.79 12.52
N PHE A 189 4.82 -13.42 11.36
CA PHE A 189 3.91 -14.23 10.54
C PHE A 189 4.54 -14.61 9.22
N LYS A 190 4.13 -15.76 8.68
CA LYS A 190 4.40 -16.14 7.30
C LYS A 190 3.38 -15.42 6.40
N ILE A 191 3.87 -14.72 5.38
CA ILE A 191 3.01 -14.12 4.37
C ILE A 191 2.96 -15.07 3.18
N GLU A 192 1.79 -15.62 2.91
CA GLU A 192 1.54 -16.49 1.76
C GLU A 192 1.28 -15.63 0.51
N TYR A 193 1.45 -16.22 -0.65
CA TYR A 193 1.27 -15.53 -1.93
C TYR A 193 0.28 -16.27 -2.82
N ASN A 194 -0.83 -15.61 -3.17
CA ASN A 194 -1.76 -16.06 -4.19
C ASN A 194 -1.44 -15.32 -5.50
N PRO A 195 -0.94 -15.99 -6.57
CA PRO A 195 -0.42 -15.32 -7.76
C PRO A 195 -1.49 -14.73 -8.70
N VAL A 196 -2.70 -14.53 -8.22
CA VAL A 196 -3.83 -14.04 -9.03
C VAL A 196 -3.91 -12.52 -8.98
N TYR A 197 -3.72 -11.87 -10.14
CA TYR A 197 -3.93 -10.43 -10.30
C TYR A 197 -5.42 -10.12 -10.33
N SER A 198 -5.94 -9.50 -9.30
CA SER A 198 -7.39 -9.35 -9.11
C SER A 198 -7.84 -7.97 -8.61
N SER A 199 -6.92 -7.01 -8.48
CA SER A 199 -7.24 -5.62 -8.17
C SER A 199 -6.45 -4.66 -9.07
N ILE A 200 -6.89 -3.40 -9.13
CA ILE A 200 -6.30 -2.36 -9.96
C ILE A 200 -6.01 -1.15 -9.09
N LEU A 201 -4.75 -0.77 -9.03
CA LEU A 201 -4.28 0.49 -8.49
C LEU A 201 -4.33 1.51 -9.61
N ILE A 202 -5.16 2.56 -9.44
CA ILE A 202 -5.38 3.59 -10.47
C ILE A 202 -4.45 4.75 -10.20
N ASP A 203 -3.53 5.05 -11.14
CA ASP A 203 -2.68 6.23 -11.04
C ASP A 203 -3.44 7.48 -11.53
N HIS A 204 -3.41 8.53 -10.74
CA HIS A 204 -4.01 9.83 -11.06
C HIS A 204 -3.27 10.96 -10.32
N GLN A 205 -3.38 12.20 -10.79
CA GLN A 205 -2.64 13.35 -10.24
C GLN A 205 -2.88 13.62 -8.74
N GLY A 206 -4.04 13.25 -8.21
CA GLY A 206 -4.40 13.44 -6.80
C GLY A 206 -3.88 12.35 -5.85
N ARG A 207 -3.02 11.40 -6.30
CA ARG A 207 -2.44 10.39 -5.41
C ARG A 207 -1.36 10.99 -4.51
N SER A 208 -1.35 10.54 -3.27
CA SER A 208 -0.38 10.94 -2.26
C SER A 208 1.07 10.52 -2.57
N GLN A 209 1.31 9.68 -3.59
CA GLN A 209 2.65 9.29 -4.04
C GLN A 209 3.34 10.32 -4.94
N HIS A 210 2.61 11.31 -5.45
CA HIS A 210 3.18 12.42 -6.23
C HIS A 210 3.73 13.49 -5.28
N TYR A 211 4.86 13.18 -4.62
CA TYR A 211 5.51 14.12 -3.71
C TYR A 211 6.09 15.31 -4.49
N ARG A 212 5.59 16.52 -4.19
CA ARG A 212 6.20 17.78 -4.65
C ARG A 212 7.18 18.36 -3.62
N ASP A 213 6.93 18.09 -2.34
CA ASP A 213 7.78 18.53 -1.23
C ASP A 213 8.80 17.43 -0.88
N THR A 214 10.03 17.65 -1.30
CA THR A 214 11.16 16.73 -1.05
C THR A 214 11.62 16.74 0.40
N SER A 215 11.48 17.86 1.10
CA SER A 215 11.84 17.96 2.52
C SER A 215 10.92 17.09 3.37
N LEU A 216 9.62 17.14 3.09
CA LEU A 216 8.63 16.28 3.74
C LEU A 216 8.85 14.80 3.39
N LEU A 217 9.22 14.49 2.13
CA LEU A 217 9.56 13.13 1.73
C LEU A 217 10.74 12.58 2.52
N ILE A 218 11.83 13.36 2.66
CA ILE A 218 13.00 12.98 3.43
C ILE A 218 12.61 12.70 4.87
N LEU A 219 11.94 13.64 5.52
CA LEU A 219 11.48 13.52 6.90
C LEU A 219 10.66 12.23 7.12
N ARG A 220 9.70 11.96 6.23
CA ARG A 220 8.87 10.75 6.28
C ARG A 220 9.68 9.46 6.14
N LYS A 221 10.69 9.43 5.27
CA LYS A 221 11.54 8.25 5.09
C LYS A 221 12.51 8.04 6.25
N GLU A 222 13.04 9.10 6.82
CA GLU A 222 13.86 9.01 8.04
C GLU A 222 13.04 8.52 9.24
N LEU A 223 11.83 9.03 9.39
CA LEU A 223 10.91 8.56 10.42
C LEU A 223 10.51 7.09 10.23
N PHE A 224 10.21 6.68 8.99
CA PHE A 224 9.98 5.27 8.64
C PHE A 224 11.15 4.38 9.05
N LEU A 225 12.38 4.79 8.78
CA LEU A 225 13.58 4.04 9.17
C LEU A 225 13.73 3.98 10.70
N LYS A 226 13.43 5.05 11.42
CA LYS A 226 13.44 5.08 12.88
C LYS A 226 12.45 4.05 13.47
N TYR A 227 11.22 4.00 12.99
CA TYR A 227 10.24 2.99 13.42
C TYR A 227 10.68 1.57 13.03
N THR A 228 11.19 1.39 11.81
CA THR A 228 11.66 0.09 11.34
C THR A 228 12.83 -0.45 12.19
N LEU A 229 13.74 0.42 12.61
CA LEU A 229 14.86 0.04 13.48
C LEU A 229 14.36 -0.53 14.82
N ALA A 230 13.29 0.04 15.38
CA ALA A 230 12.69 -0.41 16.63
C ALA A 230 12.06 -1.82 16.54
N HIS A 231 11.82 -2.34 15.33
CA HIS A 231 11.28 -3.68 15.14
C HIS A 231 12.31 -4.82 15.30
N GLY A 232 13.56 -4.48 15.65
CA GLY A 232 14.60 -5.47 15.96
C GLY A 232 15.13 -6.23 14.75
N TYR A 233 15.17 -5.63 13.57
CA TYR A 233 15.89 -6.17 12.43
C TYR A 233 17.39 -6.26 12.72
N SER A 234 18.05 -7.30 12.23
CA SER A 234 19.52 -7.39 12.29
C SER A 234 20.16 -6.26 11.48
N LYS A 235 21.38 -5.88 11.85
CA LYS A 235 22.10 -4.81 11.14
C LYS A 235 22.17 -5.01 9.62
N PRO A 236 22.45 -6.21 9.07
CA PRO A 236 22.42 -6.43 7.61
C PRO A 236 21.04 -6.25 7.00
N GLU A 237 19.97 -6.71 7.65
CA GLU A 237 18.59 -6.56 7.15
C GLU A 237 18.17 -5.08 7.13
N PHE A 238 18.47 -4.36 8.20
CA PHE A 238 18.17 -2.93 8.29
C PHE A 238 18.92 -2.13 7.23
N ARG A 239 20.17 -2.48 6.90
CA ARG A 239 20.93 -1.86 5.80
C ARG A 239 20.23 -2.05 4.46
N VAL A 240 19.66 -3.22 4.16
CA VAL A 240 18.87 -3.47 2.94
C VAL A 240 17.64 -2.56 2.87
N ILE A 241 16.90 -2.44 3.98
CA ILE A 241 15.70 -1.58 4.06
C ILE A 241 16.09 -0.10 3.88
N SER A 242 17.16 0.32 4.55
CA SER A 242 17.69 1.70 4.45
C SER A 242 18.15 2.04 3.02
N SER A 243 18.83 1.10 2.35
CA SER A 243 19.20 1.25 0.94
C SER A 243 17.99 1.49 0.04
N GLY A 244 16.91 0.75 0.25
CA GLY A 244 15.64 0.95 -0.44
C GLY A 244 15.05 2.34 -0.20
N ALA A 245 15.03 2.82 1.04
CA ALA A 245 14.51 4.12 1.42
C ALA A 245 15.35 5.27 0.84
N TYR A 246 16.67 5.20 0.98
CA TYR A 246 17.58 6.22 0.46
C TYR A 246 17.56 6.30 -1.08
N SER A 247 17.50 5.16 -1.78
CA SER A 247 17.34 5.15 -3.23
C SER A 247 16.02 5.74 -3.71
N TYR A 248 14.95 5.63 -2.90
CA TYR A 248 13.67 6.26 -3.18
C TYR A 248 13.77 7.79 -3.05
N ILE A 249 14.40 8.30 -2.00
CA ILE A 249 14.70 9.73 -1.84
C ILE A 249 15.52 10.24 -3.03
N ALA A 250 16.62 9.54 -3.36
CA ALA A 250 17.49 9.91 -4.47
C ALA A 250 16.74 10.02 -5.80
N LEU A 251 15.83 9.09 -6.09
CA LEU A 251 15.01 9.15 -7.31
C LEU A 251 14.13 10.41 -7.36
N HIS A 252 13.41 10.71 -6.27
CA HIS A 252 12.50 11.87 -6.26
C HIS A 252 13.24 13.20 -6.36
N LEU A 253 14.40 13.32 -5.72
CA LEU A 253 15.28 14.48 -5.87
C LEU A 253 15.82 14.61 -7.30
N ALA A 254 16.26 13.50 -7.90
CA ALA A 254 16.76 13.50 -9.28
C ALA A 254 15.67 13.89 -10.31
N LEU A 255 14.42 13.48 -10.08
CA LEU A 255 13.27 13.89 -10.93
C LEU A 255 12.97 15.39 -10.85
N GLN A 256 13.39 16.06 -9.77
CA GLN A 256 13.30 17.50 -9.59
C GLN A 256 14.61 18.23 -9.92
N SER A 257 15.57 17.53 -10.54
CA SER A 257 16.89 18.07 -10.90
C SER A 257 17.70 18.57 -9.68
N ASP A 258 17.43 18.05 -8.49
CA ASP A 258 18.14 18.37 -7.27
C ASP A 258 19.44 17.54 -7.16
N ASN A 259 20.56 18.22 -7.17
CA ASN A 259 21.90 17.58 -7.12
C ASN A 259 22.20 16.87 -5.79
N THR A 260 21.47 17.15 -4.72
CA THR A 260 21.60 16.41 -3.45
C THR A 260 21.21 14.94 -3.60
N ALA A 261 20.50 14.58 -4.68
CA ALA A 261 20.20 13.20 -5.04
C ALA A 261 21.43 12.28 -5.07
N TRP A 262 22.61 12.81 -5.47
CA TRP A 262 23.87 12.06 -5.45
C TRP A 262 24.25 11.59 -4.05
N SER A 263 24.13 12.44 -3.05
CA SER A 263 24.47 12.09 -1.67
C SER A 263 23.57 10.98 -1.12
N TRP A 264 22.26 11.01 -1.45
CA TRP A 264 21.31 9.97 -1.07
C TRP A 264 21.55 8.67 -1.82
N LEU A 265 21.92 8.75 -3.09
CA LEU A 265 22.28 7.57 -3.88
C LEU A 265 23.52 6.88 -3.32
N LEU A 266 24.56 7.64 -2.94
CA LEU A 266 25.77 7.11 -2.31
C LEU A 266 25.45 6.46 -0.96
N LYS A 267 24.61 7.06 -0.11
CA LYS A 267 24.11 6.43 1.13
C LYS A 267 23.41 5.11 0.85
N ALA A 268 22.59 5.04 -0.20
CA ALA A 268 21.90 3.80 -0.58
C ALA A 268 22.89 2.70 -1.00
N ILE A 269 23.90 3.05 -1.79
CA ILE A 269 24.95 2.13 -2.26
C ILE A 269 25.80 1.63 -1.09
N ASP A 270 26.21 2.52 -0.17
CA ASP A 270 26.93 2.13 1.03
C ASP A 270 26.15 1.11 1.87
N CYS A 271 24.85 1.27 1.98
CA CYS A 271 24.00 0.33 2.69
C CYS A 271 23.91 -1.05 2.01
N ASP A 272 23.75 -1.09 0.68
CA ASP A 272 23.65 -2.34 -0.10
C ASP A 272 24.06 -2.13 -1.55
N LEU A 273 25.23 -2.64 -1.94
CA LEU A 273 25.76 -2.54 -3.32
C LEU A 273 24.82 -3.15 -4.38
N ARG A 274 23.96 -4.11 -4.01
CA ARG A 274 23.00 -4.75 -4.93
C ARG A 274 21.96 -3.77 -5.46
N ILE A 275 21.79 -2.61 -4.82
CA ILE A 275 20.86 -1.57 -5.28
C ILE A 275 21.25 -1.02 -6.66
N LEU A 276 22.54 -1.07 -7.03
CA LEU A 276 23.05 -0.63 -8.32
C LEU A 276 22.37 -1.34 -9.50
N PHE A 277 21.94 -2.57 -9.32
CA PHE A 277 21.28 -3.38 -10.36
C PHE A 277 19.77 -3.18 -10.43
N THR A 278 19.23 -2.14 -9.76
CA THR A 278 17.79 -1.85 -9.77
C THR A 278 17.44 -0.81 -10.84
N LYS A 279 16.26 -0.98 -11.46
CA LYS A 279 15.72 0.02 -12.39
C LYS A 279 15.67 1.43 -11.77
N ARG A 280 15.39 1.52 -10.46
CA ARG A 280 15.31 2.79 -9.73
C ARG A 280 16.63 3.56 -9.81
N VAL A 281 17.75 2.91 -9.52
CA VAL A 281 19.08 3.55 -9.59
C VAL A 281 19.42 3.96 -11.01
N PHE A 282 19.13 3.11 -12.00
CA PHE A 282 19.32 3.48 -13.41
C PHE A 282 18.56 4.76 -13.80
N VAL A 283 17.26 4.85 -13.42
CA VAL A 283 16.44 6.03 -13.70
C VAL A 283 16.98 7.26 -12.94
N THR A 284 17.42 7.10 -11.68
CA THR A 284 18.02 8.18 -10.89
C THR A 284 19.24 8.75 -11.59
N ILE A 285 20.19 7.90 -11.96
CA ILE A 285 21.42 8.30 -12.66
C ILE A 285 21.11 8.99 -13.98
N LYS A 286 20.20 8.41 -14.79
CA LYS A 286 19.76 9.02 -16.06
C LYS A 286 19.27 10.45 -15.87
N ASN A 287 18.39 10.69 -14.88
CA ASN A 287 17.86 12.05 -14.66
C ASN A 287 18.92 13.02 -14.17
N LEU A 288 19.84 12.59 -13.31
CA LEU A 288 20.96 13.41 -12.84
C LEU A 288 21.91 13.82 -13.97
N PHE A 289 22.16 12.93 -14.93
CA PHE A 289 22.95 13.28 -16.12
C PHE A 289 22.17 14.21 -17.06
N LEU A 290 20.89 13.97 -17.33
CA LEU A 290 20.08 14.84 -18.18
C LEU A 290 20.01 16.26 -17.61
N ALA A 291 19.83 16.43 -16.30
CA ALA A 291 19.84 17.75 -15.65
C ALA A 291 21.14 18.52 -15.87
N LYS A 292 22.30 17.85 -15.96
CA LYS A 292 23.59 18.48 -16.25
C LYS A 292 23.72 18.96 -17.71
N PHE A 293 23.14 18.24 -18.66
CA PHE A 293 23.27 18.54 -20.10
C PHE A 293 22.23 19.54 -20.63
N THR A 294 21.06 19.61 -20.01
CA THR A 294 19.97 20.45 -20.52
C THR A 294 19.91 21.86 -19.95
N GLY A 295 20.65 22.14 -18.85
CA GLY A 295 20.64 23.48 -18.21
C GLY A 295 19.26 23.98 -17.77
N ILE A 296 18.22 23.17 -17.94
CA ILE A 296 16.83 23.53 -17.67
C ILE A 296 16.57 23.26 -16.18
N LYS A 297 16.59 24.34 -15.37
CA LYS A 297 15.95 24.32 -14.06
C LYS A 297 14.46 24.05 -14.30
N GLY A 298 13.95 22.96 -13.78
CA GLY A 298 12.54 22.64 -13.85
C GLY A 298 11.71 23.82 -13.32
N SER A 299 10.86 24.34 -14.19
CA SER A 299 9.81 25.30 -13.89
C SER A 299 8.63 24.60 -13.22
#